data_8e22d65ca7fa4bc9333bb7db68bece1d
#
_entry.id   8e22d65ca7fa4bc9333bb7db68bece1d
#
_cell.length_a   1.000
_cell.length_b   1.000
_cell.length_c   1.000
_cell.angle_alpha   90.00
_cell.angle_beta   90.00
_cell.angle_gamma   90.00
#
_symmetry.space_group_name_H-M   'P 1'
#
loop_
_entity.id
_entity.type
_entity.pdbx_description
1 polymer ?
#
loop_
_entity_poly.entity_id
_entity_poly.type
_entity_poly.pdbx_seq_one_letter_code
_entity_poly.pdbx_strand_id
1 'polypeptide(L)'
;QDLVGIDTSDNVSRFVTQNVKGDRYIDKLKDLPEPKFMRFLLENKFLGNKTGKGFYEKTKQRDENGKSIIHVLNLETLEYQPAIRPKMEIIKAAKGMELMDKRLQYLVEGDSKEQQFYRDYFGALFAYAAQRVPEISDQYFPVDDAMRTGYVWDYGPFEYWDLMGLDKGIELVEALGETLPQWISDLKASGENTFYKFAKGEKQYFNIQSKQFETVPGSEAFIILDSYRENAPIIKNSECTVHDIGDGVMCLEFTSKSNSIGEGIGRAMDEVVRIAEEGNWNGIVIGNNGKQFSVGANLMNVGMLAMQKQFEPLGQMINDFQQINMRIRTSKIPVVVATQGYVFGGGCEIAMHCDAGIYAAESYIGLVEVGVGLLPGGGGTKEFAVRASDDFFEGDVQSPTLINYFKTIATAAVSTSAYEAYDLNYLQKGRDFVSVNTPMNIGLAKEKVLQLAENYMPPAVREDIEVLGRGGLSVLYSAINEFRLGEYMSDYDVEIARKIAYVICGGDLTSAQKVGEQYLLDI
;
A
#
# COMPACT_ATOMS: atom_id res chain seq x y z
N GLN A 1 24.12 4.15 -6.98
CA GLN A 1 25.15 3.75 -7.97
C GLN A 1 25.71 2.36 -7.65
N ASP A 2 26.03 2.03 -6.39
CA ASP A 2 26.61 0.74 -6.00
C ASP A 2 25.76 -0.48 -6.38
N LEU A 3 24.45 -0.35 -6.43
CA LEU A 3 23.53 -1.42 -6.82
C LEU A 3 23.60 -1.72 -8.33
N VAL A 4 23.59 -0.67 -9.15
CA VAL A 4 23.61 -0.78 -10.62
C VAL A 4 25.02 -1.05 -11.14
N GLY A 5 26.01 -0.48 -10.52
CA GLY A 5 27.42 -0.50 -10.89
C GLY A 5 27.92 0.89 -11.27
N ILE A 6 29.05 1.26 -10.69
CA ILE A 6 29.67 2.58 -10.89
C ILE A 6 30.13 2.77 -12.33
N ASP A 7 30.70 1.72 -12.95
CA ASP A 7 31.06 1.70 -14.36
C ASP A 7 29.85 1.86 -15.29
N THR A 8 28.72 1.25 -14.95
CA THR A 8 27.47 1.41 -15.71
C THR A 8 27.00 2.86 -15.63
N SER A 9 27.00 3.45 -14.44
CA SER A 9 26.62 4.85 -14.23
C SER A 9 27.56 5.81 -14.95
N ASP A 10 28.88 5.55 -14.95
CA ASP A 10 29.87 6.33 -15.67
C ASP A 10 29.65 6.25 -17.19
N ASN A 11 29.48 5.04 -17.72
CA ASN A 11 29.22 4.84 -19.15
C ASN A 11 27.96 5.57 -19.62
N VAL A 12 26.86 5.50 -18.85
CA VAL A 12 25.62 6.23 -19.16
C VAL A 12 25.87 7.74 -19.13
N SER A 13 26.53 8.25 -18.09
CA SER A 13 26.86 9.68 -17.96
C SER A 13 27.70 10.17 -19.15
N ARG A 14 28.76 9.44 -19.53
CA ARG A 14 29.59 9.76 -20.67
C ARG A 14 28.81 9.72 -21.98
N PHE A 15 27.97 8.70 -22.17
CA PHE A 15 27.14 8.59 -23.38
C PHE A 15 26.18 9.78 -23.49
N VAL A 16 25.48 10.13 -22.41
CA VAL A 16 24.53 11.25 -22.38
C VAL A 16 25.24 12.57 -22.66
N THR A 17 26.35 12.85 -21.96
CA THR A 17 27.11 14.09 -22.16
C THR A 17 27.71 14.22 -23.56
N GLN A 18 28.05 13.13 -24.23
CA GLN A 18 28.60 13.15 -25.59
C GLN A 18 27.54 13.30 -26.68
N ASN A 19 26.34 12.73 -26.47
CA ASN A 19 25.35 12.58 -27.54
C ASN A 19 24.16 13.57 -27.40
N VAL A 20 23.80 14.00 -26.20
CA VAL A 20 22.73 15.00 -26.01
C VAL A 20 23.27 16.39 -26.33
N LYS A 21 22.55 17.11 -27.19
CA LYS A 21 22.89 18.47 -27.63
C LYS A 21 21.71 19.40 -27.34
N GLY A 22 22.02 20.65 -27.00
CA GLY A 22 21.00 21.67 -26.78
C GLY A 22 20.31 21.57 -25.42
N ASP A 23 20.72 20.66 -24.57
CA ASP A 23 20.29 20.62 -23.18
C ASP A 23 21.29 21.36 -22.30
N ARG A 24 20.88 22.51 -21.77
CA ARG A 24 21.76 23.39 -21.00
C ARG A 24 22.31 22.77 -19.70
N TYR A 25 21.59 21.81 -19.08
CA TYR A 25 22.11 21.12 -17.90
C TYR A 25 23.16 20.08 -18.28
N ILE A 26 22.93 19.37 -19.36
CA ILE A 26 23.94 18.44 -19.91
C ILE A 26 25.15 19.21 -20.41
N ASP A 27 24.95 20.37 -21.05
CA ASP A 27 26.07 21.21 -21.50
C ASP A 27 26.91 21.73 -20.33
N LYS A 28 26.28 22.13 -19.21
CA LYS A 28 27.02 22.44 -17.96
C LYS A 28 27.82 21.26 -17.42
N LEU A 29 27.30 20.03 -17.51
CA LEU A 29 28.01 18.84 -17.05
C LEU A 29 29.25 18.51 -17.89
N LYS A 30 29.25 18.86 -19.19
CA LYS A 30 30.41 18.65 -20.08
C LYS A 30 31.64 19.42 -19.65
N ASP A 31 31.42 20.61 -19.07
CA ASP A 31 32.50 21.51 -18.65
C ASP A 31 33.02 21.21 -17.24
N LEU A 32 32.36 20.31 -16.52
CA LEU A 32 32.79 19.94 -15.15
C LEU A 32 33.93 18.90 -15.22
N PRO A 33 34.99 19.08 -14.39
CA PRO A 33 36.05 18.10 -14.30
C PRO A 33 35.52 16.80 -13.68
N GLU A 34 36.04 15.69 -14.19
CA GLU A 34 35.72 14.37 -13.60
C GLU A 34 36.05 14.35 -12.10
N PRO A 35 35.10 14.00 -11.22
CA PRO A 35 35.36 13.95 -9.79
C PRO A 35 36.47 12.97 -9.42
N LYS A 36 37.41 13.37 -8.56
CA LYS A 36 38.55 12.53 -8.15
C LYS A 36 38.12 11.17 -7.60
N PHE A 37 37.00 11.13 -6.86
CA PHE A 37 36.48 9.89 -6.30
C PHE A 37 35.94 8.93 -7.39
N MET A 38 35.37 9.43 -8.49
CA MET A 38 34.92 8.58 -9.61
C MET A 38 36.11 7.91 -10.27
N ARG A 39 37.14 8.68 -10.58
CA ARG A 39 38.39 8.14 -11.14
C ARG A 39 39.01 7.08 -10.22
N PHE A 40 39.12 7.37 -8.91
CA PHE A 40 39.61 6.44 -7.90
C PHE A 40 38.82 5.13 -7.89
N LEU A 41 37.48 5.18 -7.90
CA LEU A 41 36.62 4.00 -7.88
C LEU A 41 36.80 3.14 -9.14
N LEU A 42 36.87 3.78 -10.32
CA LEU A 42 37.01 3.09 -11.60
C LEU A 42 38.42 2.45 -11.77
N GLU A 43 39.49 3.17 -11.45
CA GLU A 43 40.87 2.68 -11.54
C GLU A 43 41.11 1.50 -10.59
N ASN A 44 40.53 1.53 -9.37
CA ASN A 44 40.66 0.44 -8.41
C ASN A 44 39.63 -0.69 -8.64
N LYS A 45 38.75 -0.58 -9.63
CA LYS A 45 37.66 -1.55 -9.91
C LYS A 45 36.71 -1.73 -8.72
N PHE A 46 36.50 -0.68 -7.95
CA PHE A 46 35.50 -0.65 -6.89
C PHE A 46 34.13 -0.27 -7.48
N LEU A 47 33.47 -1.24 -8.11
CA LEU A 47 32.33 -1.03 -8.97
C LEU A 47 30.97 -1.22 -8.27
N GLY A 48 30.95 -1.24 -6.95
CA GLY A 48 29.75 -1.43 -6.15
C GLY A 48 29.53 -2.88 -5.73
N ASN A 49 28.26 -3.26 -5.57
CA ASN A 49 27.87 -4.58 -5.05
C ASN A 49 28.46 -5.74 -5.84
N LYS A 50 28.57 -5.62 -7.14
CA LYS A 50 29.12 -6.67 -8.02
C LYS A 50 30.60 -7.00 -7.75
N THR A 51 31.34 -6.06 -7.15
CA THR A 51 32.73 -6.26 -6.75
C THR A 51 32.91 -6.26 -5.22
N GLY A 52 31.80 -6.16 -4.48
CA GLY A 52 31.78 -6.10 -3.01
C GLY A 52 32.24 -4.77 -2.42
N LYS A 53 32.60 -3.80 -3.26
CA LYS A 53 33.12 -2.51 -2.85
C LYS A 53 32.81 -1.43 -3.89
N GLY A 54 32.38 -0.25 -3.44
CA GLY A 54 32.04 0.90 -4.24
C GLY A 54 32.11 2.16 -3.40
N PHE A 55 31.08 3.00 -3.40
CA PHE A 55 30.95 4.07 -2.39
C PHE A 55 30.82 3.51 -0.98
N TYR A 56 30.30 2.30 -0.87
CA TYR A 56 30.18 1.55 0.37
C TYR A 56 30.97 0.25 0.30
N GLU A 57 31.51 -0.16 1.46
CA GLU A 57 32.18 -1.45 1.64
C GLU A 57 31.51 -2.18 2.82
N LYS A 58 30.98 -3.37 2.54
CA LYS A 58 30.43 -4.25 3.58
C LYS A 58 31.58 -5.05 4.19
N THR A 59 31.98 -4.68 5.41
CA THR A 59 33.08 -5.35 6.10
C THR A 59 32.67 -6.76 6.59
N LYS A 60 33.68 -7.57 6.93
CA LYS A 60 33.46 -8.85 7.61
C LYS A 60 33.16 -8.68 9.10
N GLN A 61 33.39 -7.52 9.65
CA GLN A 61 33.10 -7.19 11.04
C GLN A 61 31.61 -7.06 11.25
N ARG A 62 31.15 -7.43 12.45
CA ARG A 62 29.75 -7.34 12.82
C ARG A 62 29.58 -6.45 14.05
N ASP A 63 28.44 -5.74 14.10
CA ASP A 63 28.04 -4.97 15.26
C ASP A 63 27.48 -5.88 16.38
N GLU A 64 27.07 -5.28 17.48
CA GLU A 64 26.50 -5.96 18.66
C GLU A 64 25.20 -6.76 18.32
N ASN A 65 24.53 -6.39 17.23
CA ASN A 65 23.32 -7.04 16.74
C ASN A 65 23.60 -8.08 15.63
N GLY A 66 24.85 -8.41 15.37
CA GLY A 66 25.26 -9.37 14.35
C GLY A 66 25.20 -8.85 12.90
N LYS A 67 24.92 -7.55 12.68
CA LYS A 67 24.87 -6.94 11.35
C LYS A 67 26.29 -6.54 10.90
N SER A 68 26.57 -6.67 9.59
CA SER A 68 27.86 -6.23 9.04
C SER A 68 28.04 -4.73 9.21
N ILE A 69 29.23 -4.34 9.66
CA ILE A 69 29.64 -2.94 9.72
C ILE A 69 29.89 -2.48 8.27
N ILE A 70 29.30 -1.34 7.91
CA ILE A 70 29.44 -0.74 6.59
C ILE A 70 30.41 0.43 6.71
N HIS A 71 31.42 0.43 5.86
CA HIS A 71 32.29 1.59 5.65
C HIS A 71 31.81 2.41 4.45
N VAL A 72 32.03 3.71 4.49
CA VAL A 72 31.73 4.65 3.39
C VAL A 72 33.03 5.30 2.92
N LEU A 73 33.15 5.49 1.60
CA LEU A 73 34.27 6.23 1.03
C LEU A 73 34.19 7.71 1.39
N ASN A 74 35.19 8.25 2.02
CA ASN A 74 35.35 9.69 2.16
C ASN A 74 35.77 10.27 0.79
N LEU A 75 34.96 11.16 0.23
CA LEU A 75 35.14 11.66 -1.15
C LEU A 75 36.31 12.63 -1.29
N GLU A 76 36.85 13.16 -0.17
CA GLU A 76 37.99 14.06 -0.16
C GLU A 76 39.30 13.30 0.04
N THR A 77 39.35 12.42 1.08
CA THR A 77 40.55 11.67 1.40
C THR A 77 40.73 10.38 0.62
N LEU A 78 39.65 9.88 0.00
CA LEU A 78 39.57 8.60 -0.72
C LEU A 78 39.85 7.38 0.18
N GLU A 79 39.64 7.53 1.48
CA GLU A 79 39.76 6.46 2.47
C GLU A 79 38.39 5.95 2.91
N TYR A 80 38.32 4.65 3.23
CA TYR A 80 37.11 4.06 3.79
C TYR A 80 37.07 4.22 5.30
N GLN A 81 35.95 4.71 5.80
CA GLN A 81 35.74 4.93 7.22
C GLN A 81 34.36 4.38 7.64
N PRO A 82 34.13 4.07 8.92
CA PRO A 82 32.82 3.63 9.39
C PRO A 82 31.73 4.61 9.00
N ALA A 83 30.61 4.10 8.46
CA ALA A 83 29.49 4.93 8.03
C ALA A 83 28.84 5.62 9.24
N ILE A 84 28.93 6.93 9.28
CA ILE A 84 28.22 7.76 10.27
C ILE A 84 26.92 8.21 9.63
N ARG A 85 25.79 7.88 10.24
CA ARG A 85 24.47 8.40 9.83
C ARG A 85 24.20 9.68 10.60
N PRO A 86 24.29 10.86 9.98
CA PRO A 86 23.99 12.11 10.66
C PRO A 86 22.51 12.13 11.08
N LYS A 87 22.23 12.59 12.28
CA LYS A 87 20.87 12.84 12.75
C LYS A 87 20.48 14.23 12.25
N MET A 88 19.68 14.27 11.18
CA MET A 88 19.15 15.50 10.62
C MET A 88 17.77 15.77 11.24
N GLU A 89 17.70 16.68 12.21
CA GLU A 89 16.45 16.99 12.92
C GLU A 89 15.35 17.52 11.96
N ILE A 90 15.73 18.28 10.94
CA ILE A 90 14.81 18.75 9.89
C ILE A 90 14.14 17.56 9.17
N ILE A 91 14.94 16.56 8.77
CA ILE A 91 14.41 15.37 8.08
C ILE A 91 13.53 14.52 9.01
N LYS A 92 13.91 14.42 10.28
CA LYS A 92 13.14 13.72 11.30
C LYS A 92 11.79 14.40 11.55
N ALA A 93 11.78 15.74 11.68
CA ALA A 93 10.56 16.52 11.83
C ALA A 93 9.66 16.39 10.60
N ALA A 94 10.23 16.54 9.39
CA ALA A 94 9.49 16.37 8.14
C ALA A 94 8.84 14.97 8.01
N LYS A 95 9.55 13.90 8.39
CA LYS A 95 9.00 12.53 8.39
C LYS A 95 7.83 12.34 9.37
N GLY A 96 7.76 13.14 10.42
CA GLY A 96 6.65 13.13 11.38
C GLY A 96 5.39 13.84 10.87
N MET A 97 5.47 14.61 9.78
CA MET A 97 4.32 15.30 9.19
C MET A 97 3.56 14.36 8.27
N GLU A 98 2.29 14.15 8.54
CA GLU A 98 1.44 13.22 7.77
C GLU A 98 1.08 13.78 6.39
N LEU A 99 0.72 15.07 6.33
CA LEU A 99 0.31 15.74 5.10
C LEU A 99 1.55 16.12 4.26
N MET A 100 1.55 15.69 2.99
CA MET A 100 2.70 15.87 2.10
C MET A 100 2.93 17.36 1.77
N ASP A 101 1.87 18.14 1.56
CA ASP A 101 1.96 19.58 1.33
C ASP A 101 2.67 20.29 2.49
N LYS A 102 2.29 19.99 3.74
CA LYS A 102 2.92 20.55 4.94
C LYS A 102 4.38 20.12 5.07
N ARG A 103 4.67 18.85 4.75
CA ARG A 103 6.03 18.33 4.73
C ARG A 103 6.91 19.04 3.73
N LEU A 104 6.43 19.23 2.50
CA LEU A 104 7.18 19.91 1.44
C LEU A 104 7.38 21.40 1.76
N GLN A 105 6.34 22.09 2.21
CA GLN A 105 6.43 23.49 2.66
C GLN A 105 7.51 23.62 3.75
N TYR A 106 7.48 22.79 4.78
CA TYR A 106 8.48 22.80 5.84
C TYR A 106 9.91 22.57 5.33
N LEU A 107 10.10 21.69 4.35
CA LEU A 107 11.42 21.38 3.77
C LEU A 107 11.99 22.53 2.92
N VAL A 108 11.14 23.42 2.39
CA VAL A 108 11.60 24.57 1.59
C VAL A 108 11.54 25.90 2.33
N GLU A 109 10.95 25.94 3.53
CA GLU A 109 10.92 27.11 4.41
C GLU A 109 12.08 27.09 5.41
N GLY A 110 12.71 28.24 5.68
CA GLY A 110 13.80 28.37 6.69
C GLY A 110 15.20 28.33 6.09
N ASP A 111 16.22 28.47 6.96
CA ASP A 111 17.58 28.83 6.55
C ASP A 111 18.63 27.72 6.78
N SER A 112 18.20 26.50 7.11
CA SER A 112 19.14 25.39 7.29
C SER A 112 19.76 24.95 5.95
N LYS A 113 20.92 24.30 6.01
CA LYS A 113 21.61 23.76 4.84
C LYS A 113 20.75 22.72 4.11
N GLU A 114 20.03 21.92 4.89
CA GLU A 114 19.12 20.91 4.35
C GLU A 114 17.95 21.55 3.59
N GLN A 115 17.37 22.61 4.15
CA GLN A 115 16.27 23.34 3.50
C GLN A 115 16.74 24.09 2.25
N GLN A 116 17.97 24.65 2.28
CA GLN A 116 18.56 25.23 1.07
C GLN A 116 18.74 24.17 -0.03
N PHE A 117 19.23 22.98 0.33
CA PHE A 117 19.34 21.86 -0.63
C PHE A 117 18.00 21.52 -1.26
N TYR A 118 16.91 21.46 -0.47
CA TYR A 118 15.58 21.18 -1.04
C TYR A 118 15.07 22.32 -1.92
N ARG A 119 15.29 23.56 -1.57
CA ARG A 119 14.95 24.71 -2.44
C ARG A 119 15.66 24.62 -3.78
N ASP A 120 16.96 24.38 -3.76
CA ASP A 120 17.78 24.27 -4.98
C ASP A 120 17.34 23.07 -5.83
N TYR A 121 17.08 21.93 -5.18
CA TYR A 121 16.62 20.71 -5.84
C TYR A 121 15.27 20.89 -6.53
N PHE A 122 14.26 21.39 -5.82
CA PHE A 122 12.93 21.57 -6.38
C PHE A 122 12.90 22.72 -7.41
N GLY A 123 13.60 23.81 -7.16
CA GLY A 123 13.73 24.88 -8.14
C GLY A 123 14.33 24.40 -9.46
N ALA A 124 15.40 23.61 -9.41
CA ALA A 124 16.02 23.02 -10.59
C ALA A 124 15.10 22.00 -11.29
N LEU A 125 14.42 21.14 -10.52
CA LEU A 125 13.46 20.17 -11.04
C LEU A 125 12.32 20.86 -11.79
N PHE A 126 11.71 21.87 -11.19
CA PHE A 126 10.58 22.61 -11.77
C PHE A 126 11.00 23.38 -13.02
N ALA A 127 12.15 24.07 -12.96
CA ALA A 127 12.67 24.79 -14.12
C ALA A 127 12.92 23.84 -15.30
N TYR A 128 13.58 22.71 -15.04
CA TYR A 128 13.91 21.73 -16.08
C TYR A 128 12.65 21.10 -16.67
N ALA A 129 11.74 20.58 -15.82
CA ALA A 129 10.51 19.97 -16.28
C ALA A 129 9.65 20.93 -17.10
N ALA A 130 9.46 22.17 -16.62
CA ALA A 130 8.66 23.18 -17.33
C ALA A 130 9.24 23.55 -18.70
N GLN A 131 10.58 23.68 -18.80
CA GLN A 131 11.26 24.00 -20.05
C GLN A 131 11.21 22.87 -21.08
N ARG A 132 11.10 21.61 -20.63
CA ARG A 132 11.06 20.45 -21.54
C ARG A 132 9.68 20.12 -22.06
N VAL A 133 8.60 20.64 -21.42
CA VAL A 133 7.23 20.30 -21.81
C VAL A 133 6.94 20.52 -23.29
N PRO A 134 7.16 21.67 -23.92
CA PRO A 134 6.81 21.77 -25.34
C PRO A 134 7.80 21.02 -26.27
N GLU A 135 8.93 20.54 -25.75
CA GLU A 135 9.95 19.83 -26.53
C GLU A 135 9.72 18.31 -26.56
N ILE A 136 9.38 17.72 -25.42
CA ILE A 136 9.24 16.26 -25.27
C ILE A 136 7.78 15.79 -25.15
N SER A 137 6.86 16.70 -24.85
CA SER A 137 5.44 16.42 -24.70
C SER A 137 4.61 17.69 -24.88
N ASP A 138 3.50 17.61 -25.59
CA ASP A 138 2.60 18.76 -25.82
C ASP A 138 1.94 19.26 -24.53
N GLN A 139 1.89 18.46 -23.49
CA GLN A 139 1.31 18.75 -22.18
C GLN A 139 2.23 18.25 -21.07
N TYR A 140 2.05 18.74 -19.84
CA TYR A 140 2.91 18.40 -18.72
C TYR A 140 2.47 17.13 -17.96
N PHE A 141 1.19 16.72 -18.01
CA PHE A 141 0.71 15.54 -17.29
C PHE A 141 1.40 14.22 -17.71
N PRO A 142 1.80 14.02 -19.01
CA PRO A 142 2.56 12.82 -19.37
C PRO A 142 3.95 12.77 -18.74
N VAL A 143 4.55 13.94 -18.41
CA VAL A 143 5.82 14.01 -17.69
C VAL A 143 5.65 13.49 -16.27
N ASP A 144 4.58 13.92 -15.58
CA ASP A 144 4.25 13.43 -14.25
C ASP A 144 3.96 11.92 -14.26
N ASP A 145 3.18 11.46 -15.22
CA ASP A 145 2.87 10.03 -15.39
C ASP A 145 4.13 9.20 -15.64
N ALA A 146 5.04 9.67 -16.49
CA ALA A 146 6.30 9.00 -16.77
C ALA A 146 7.18 8.88 -15.52
N MET A 147 7.22 9.90 -14.66
CA MET A 147 7.98 9.84 -13.42
C MET A 147 7.33 8.88 -12.40
N ARG A 148 6.01 8.86 -12.29
CA ARG A 148 5.30 7.94 -11.40
C ARG A 148 5.40 6.48 -11.86
N THR A 149 5.18 6.22 -13.14
CA THR A 149 5.13 4.85 -13.67
C THR A 149 6.51 4.29 -14.03
N GLY A 150 7.43 5.13 -14.52
CA GLY A 150 8.76 4.70 -14.94
C GLY A 150 9.80 4.70 -13.80
N TYR A 151 9.68 5.59 -12.84
CA TYR A 151 10.63 5.75 -11.74
C TYR A 151 10.04 5.52 -10.35
N VAL A 152 8.77 5.14 -10.29
CA VAL A 152 8.06 4.84 -9.04
C VAL A 152 8.06 6.05 -8.07
N TRP A 153 7.95 7.25 -8.60
CA TRP A 153 7.79 8.44 -7.78
C TRP A 153 6.37 8.52 -7.22
N ASP A 154 6.21 9.08 -6.03
CA ASP A 154 4.89 9.30 -5.43
C ASP A 154 4.10 10.37 -6.16
N TYR A 155 4.79 11.40 -6.64
CA TYR A 155 4.25 12.54 -7.38
C TYR A 155 5.21 12.90 -8.51
N GLY A 156 4.65 13.36 -9.64
CA GLY A 156 5.46 13.94 -10.69
C GLY A 156 5.91 15.37 -10.38
N PRO A 157 6.77 15.97 -11.22
CA PRO A 157 7.29 17.32 -10.99
C PRO A 157 6.22 18.38 -10.78
N PHE A 158 5.15 18.37 -11.57
CA PHE A 158 4.08 19.38 -11.50
C PHE A 158 3.11 19.10 -10.36
N GLU A 159 2.91 17.84 -9.99
CA GLU A 159 2.17 17.46 -8.79
C GLU A 159 2.92 17.89 -7.52
N TYR A 160 4.27 17.73 -7.46
CA TYR A 160 5.08 18.30 -6.37
C TYR A 160 4.98 19.82 -6.32
N TRP A 161 4.91 20.48 -7.48
CA TRP A 161 4.78 21.92 -7.56
C TRP A 161 3.44 22.36 -6.99
N ASP A 162 2.33 21.70 -7.34
CA ASP A 162 1.01 21.99 -6.78
C ASP A 162 0.97 21.84 -5.25
N LEU A 163 1.60 20.77 -4.71
CA LEU A 163 1.69 20.56 -3.26
C LEU A 163 2.46 21.67 -2.53
N MET A 164 3.41 22.31 -3.17
CA MET A 164 4.13 23.47 -2.62
C MET A 164 3.40 24.80 -2.90
N GLY A 165 2.55 24.83 -3.90
CA GLY A 165 1.89 26.02 -4.43
C GLY A 165 2.61 26.64 -5.63
N LEU A 166 1.84 27.10 -6.62
CA LEU A 166 2.36 27.63 -7.89
C LEU A 166 3.33 28.80 -7.66
N ASP A 167 2.95 29.77 -6.85
CA ASP A 167 3.78 30.96 -6.58
C ASP A 167 5.09 30.59 -5.87
N LYS A 168 5.04 29.65 -4.92
CA LYS A 168 6.25 29.18 -4.24
C LYS A 168 7.22 28.49 -5.19
N GLY A 169 6.73 27.65 -6.08
CA GLY A 169 7.59 27.01 -7.07
C GLY A 169 8.19 28.02 -8.07
N ILE A 170 7.44 29.05 -8.48
CA ILE A 170 7.98 30.17 -9.29
C ILE A 170 9.13 30.87 -8.53
N GLU A 171 8.91 31.23 -7.26
CA GLU A 171 9.95 31.82 -6.39
C GLU A 171 11.23 30.97 -6.34
N LEU A 172 11.08 29.64 -6.17
CA LEU A 172 12.23 28.72 -6.12
C LEU A 172 13.02 28.69 -7.43
N VAL A 173 12.33 28.73 -8.56
CA VAL A 173 12.97 28.77 -9.89
C VAL A 173 13.71 30.10 -10.11
N GLU A 174 13.07 31.22 -9.80
CA GLU A 174 13.65 32.55 -9.95
C GLU A 174 14.87 32.76 -9.03
N ALA A 175 14.84 32.20 -7.81
CA ALA A 175 15.97 32.26 -6.87
C ALA A 175 17.24 31.58 -7.41
N LEU A 176 17.11 30.63 -8.32
CA LEU A 176 18.22 30.00 -9.02
C LEU A 176 18.72 30.78 -10.26
N GLY A 177 18.08 31.92 -10.58
CA GLY A 177 18.33 32.64 -11.80
C GLY A 177 17.83 31.95 -13.07
N GLU A 178 16.92 30.98 -12.91
CA GLU A 178 16.32 30.24 -14.00
C GLU A 178 15.09 30.97 -14.54
N THR A 179 14.75 30.73 -15.83
CA THR A 179 13.58 31.32 -16.48
C THR A 179 12.52 30.27 -16.74
N LEU A 180 11.27 30.65 -16.55
CA LEU A 180 10.12 29.81 -16.84
C LEU A 180 9.58 30.04 -18.24
N PRO A 181 9.01 29.04 -18.92
CA PRO A 181 8.38 29.21 -20.21
C PRO A 181 7.07 30.00 -20.08
N GLN A 182 6.64 30.64 -21.19
CA GLN A 182 5.47 31.52 -21.23
C GLN A 182 4.19 30.82 -20.71
N TRP A 183 4.00 29.52 -20.92
CA TRP A 183 2.80 28.83 -20.53
C TRP A 183 2.58 28.80 -18.99
N ILE A 184 3.65 28.87 -18.18
CA ILE A 184 3.53 29.05 -16.72
C ILE A 184 2.94 30.43 -16.40
N SER A 185 3.41 31.48 -17.09
CA SER A 185 2.84 32.81 -16.92
C SER A 185 1.38 32.87 -17.40
N ASP A 186 1.04 32.15 -18.45
CA ASP A 186 -0.33 32.04 -18.96
C ASP A 186 -1.25 31.35 -17.93
N LEU A 187 -0.79 30.25 -17.30
CA LEU A 187 -1.52 29.62 -16.20
C LEU A 187 -1.80 30.61 -15.06
N LYS A 188 -0.78 31.33 -14.61
CA LYS A 188 -0.95 32.34 -13.55
C LYS A 188 -1.89 33.49 -13.99
N ALA A 189 -1.79 33.94 -15.24
CA ALA A 189 -2.63 35.00 -15.79
C ALA A 189 -4.11 34.59 -15.97
N SER A 190 -4.42 33.30 -16.07
CA SER A 190 -5.80 32.81 -16.11
C SER A 190 -6.52 32.92 -14.76
N GLY A 191 -5.83 33.35 -13.71
CA GLY A 191 -6.36 33.43 -12.35
C GLY A 191 -6.30 32.11 -11.59
N GLU A 192 -5.70 31.08 -12.19
CA GLU A 192 -5.51 29.76 -11.59
C GLU A 192 -4.15 29.67 -10.86
N ASN A 193 -4.11 28.87 -9.83
CA ASN A 193 -2.92 28.73 -8.97
C ASN A 193 -2.45 27.28 -8.82
N THR A 194 -2.91 26.41 -9.70
CA THR A 194 -2.63 24.96 -9.67
C THR A 194 -2.57 24.38 -11.08
N PHE A 195 -1.75 23.36 -11.28
CA PHE A 195 -1.68 22.59 -12.52
C PHE A 195 -2.84 21.62 -12.66
N TYR A 196 -3.29 21.04 -11.55
CA TYR A 196 -4.35 20.05 -11.53
C TYR A 196 -5.52 20.49 -10.66
N LYS A 197 -6.71 20.10 -11.07
CA LYS A 197 -7.94 20.21 -10.29
C LYS A 197 -8.62 18.87 -10.18
N PHE A 198 -9.31 18.67 -9.09
CA PHE A 198 -10.17 17.52 -8.88
C PHE A 198 -11.62 18.02 -8.84
N ALA A 199 -12.42 17.56 -9.78
CA ALA A 199 -13.81 17.95 -9.87
C ALA A 199 -14.67 16.82 -10.43
N LYS A 200 -15.84 16.56 -9.84
CA LYS A 200 -16.83 15.57 -10.31
C LYS A 200 -16.28 14.14 -10.46
N GLY A 201 -15.34 13.75 -9.63
CA GLY A 201 -14.72 12.42 -9.71
C GLY A 201 -13.50 12.33 -10.62
N GLU A 202 -13.19 13.39 -11.37
CA GLU A 202 -12.15 13.42 -12.38
C GLU A 202 -10.94 14.25 -11.96
N LYS A 203 -9.77 13.86 -12.46
CA LYS A 203 -8.57 14.68 -12.43
C LYS A 203 -8.50 15.51 -13.71
N GLN A 204 -8.47 16.83 -13.57
CA GLN A 204 -8.33 17.78 -14.67
C GLN A 204 -6.94 18.40 -14.64
N TYR A 205 -6.42 18.76 -15.81
CA TYR A 205 -5.17 19.49 -15.99
C TYR A 205 -5.40 20.78 -16.78
N PHE A 206 -4.60 21.80 -16.55
CA PHE A 206 -4.62 23.03 -17.33
C PHE A 206 -3.97 22.78 -18.69
N ASN A 207 -4.77 22.70 -19.74
CA ASN A 207 -4.27 22.51 -21.10
C ASN A 207 -3.55 23.79 -21.55
N ILE A 208 -2.26 23.71 -21.87
CA ILE A 208 -1.40 24.84 -22.20
C ILE A 208 -1.75 25.51 -23.55
N GLN A 209 -2.50 24.82 -24.43
CA GLN A 209 -2.92 25.31 -25.73
C GLN A 209 -4.29 25.99 -25.65
N SER A 210 -5.30 25.31 -25.09
CA SER A 210 -6.65 25.86 -24.94
C SER A 210 -6.76 26.86 -23.79
N LYS A 211 -5.81 26.86 -22.84
CA LYS A 211 -5.80 27.65 -21.60
C LYS A 211 -7.03 27.40 -20.72
N GLN A 212 -7.55 26.18 -20.72
CA GLN A 212 -8.69 25.74 -19.92
C GLN A 212 -8.35 24.42 -19.22
N PHE A 213 -9.10 24.11 -18.14
CA PHE A 213 -9.00 22.81 -17.51
C PHE A 213 -9.76 21.76 -18.32
N GLU A 214 -9.11 20.64 -18.59
CA GLU A 214 -9.63 19.50 -19.34
C GLU A 214 -9.35 18.22 -18.53
N THR A 215 -10.21 17.21 -18.67
CA THR A 215 -9.99 15.90 -18.03
C THR A 215 -8.71 15.26 -18.57
N VAL A 216 -7.89 14.70 -17.67
CA VAL A 216 -6.68 13.98 -18.07
C VAL A 216 -7.08 12.78 -18.94
N PRO A 217 -6.63 12.72 -20.21
CA PRO A 217 -7.02 11.64 -21.12
C PRO A 217 -6.67 10.26 -20.55
N GLY A 218 -7.61 9.29 -20.65
CA GLY A 218 -7.44 7.94 -20.15
C GLY A 218 -7.70 7.77 -18.65
N SER A 219 -8.13 8.84 -17.96
CA SER A 219 -8.52 8.78 -16.55
C SER A 219 -10.04 8.80 -16.32
N GLU A 220 -10.83 8.74 -17.37
CA GLU A 220 -12.29 8.90 -17.33
C GLU A 220 -12.99 7.79 -16.52
N ALA A 221 -12.37 6.61 -16.44
CA ALA A 221 -12.84 5.49 -15.62
C ALA A 221 -12.28 5.48 -14.20
N PHE A 222 -11.41 6.44 -13.84
CA PHE A 222 -10.84 6.51 -12.51
C PHE A 222 -11.81 7.16 -11.54
N ILE A 223 -11.89 6.63 -10.33
CA ILE A 223 -12.55 7.29 -9.21
C ILE A 223 -11.46 7.79 -8.26
N ILE A 224 -11.26 9.10 -8.26
CA ILE A 224 -10.27 9.77 -7.43
C ILE A 224 -11.01 10.39 -6.24
N LEU A 225 -10.88 9.78 -5.06
CA LEU A 225 -11.65 10.15 -3.87
C LEU A 225 -11.39 11.58 -3.40
N ASP A 226 -10.21 12.15 -3.69
CA ASP A 226 -9.91 13.56 -3.39
C ASP A 226 -10.88 14.53 -4.08
N SER A 227 -11.43 14.16 -5.24
CA SER A 227 -12.42 14.98 -5.95
C SER A 227 -13.78 15.05 -5.26
N TYR A 228 -14.05 14.12 -4.33
CA TYR A 228 -15.29 14.08 -3.57
C TYR A 228 -15.20 14.82 -2.22
N ARG A 229 -14.01 15.31 -1.85
CA ARG A 229 -13.79 15.96 -0.53
C ARG A 229 -14.53 17.31 -0.38
N GLU A 230 -14.90 17.94 -1.46
CA GLU A 230 -15.72 19.17 -1.46
C GLU A 230 -17.20 18.88 -1.20
N ASN A 231 -17.65 17.66 -1.44
CA ASN A 231 -18.99 17.22 -1.15
C ASN A 231 -19.13 16.91 0.36
N ALA A 232 -20.33 17.12 0.90
CA ALA A 232 -20.61 16.68 2.26
C ALA A 232 -20.53 15.14 2.35
N PRO A 233 -19.65 14.58 3.19
CA PRO A 233 -19.54 13.14 3.31
C PRO A 233 -20.77 12.55 4.02
N ILE A 234 -21.11 11.29 3.68
CA ILE A 234 -22.19 10.56 4.35
C ILE A 234 -21.80 10.25 5.81
N ILE A 235 -20.54 9.77 6.00
CA ILE A 235 -19.93 9.55 7.31
C ILE A 235 -18.51 10.13 7.25
N LYS A 236 -18.07 10.75 8.36
CA LYS A 236 -16.68 11.19 8.51
C LYS A 236 -16.24 11.11 9.96
N ASN A 237 -15.09 10.50 10.19
CA ASN A 237 -14.38 10.52 11.47
C ASN A 237 -12.86 10.64 11.22
N SER A 238 -12.05 10.48 12.27
CA SER A 238 -10.58 10.60 12.16
C SER A 238 -9.92 9.44 11.41
N GLU A 239 -10.61 8.34 11.14
CA GLU A 239 -10.04 7.12 10.58
C GLU A 239 -10.60 6.79 9.19
N CYS A 240 -11.77 7.32 8.83
CA CYS A 240 -12.41 7.02 7.55
C CYS A 240 -13.38 8.11 7.10
N THR A 241 -13.72 8.07 5.82
CA THR A 241 -14.74 8.90 5.19
C THR A 241 -15.61 8.04 4.28
N VAL A 242 -16.91 8.27 4.24
CA VAL A 242 -17.84 7.62 3.31
C VAL A 242 -18.32 8.66 2.31
N HIS A 243 -18.04 8.40 1.03
CA HIS A 243 -18.41 9.24 -0.10
C HIS A 243 -19.58 8.64 -0.89
N ASP A 244 -20.46 9.47 -1.42
CA ASP A 244 -21.33 9.10 -2.54
C ASP A 244 -20.52 9.21 -3.83
N ILE A 245 -20.22 8.08 -4.47
CA ILE A 245 -19.45 8.02 -5.71
C ILE A 245 -20.33 7.92 -6.96
N GLY A 246 -21.62 8.24 -6.82
CA GLY A 246 -22.60 8.24 -7.88
C GLY A 246 -23.24 6.87 -8.14
N ASP A 247 -24.31 6.86 -8.95
CA ASP A 247 -25.08 5.68 -9.34
C ASP A 247 -25.62 4.87 -8.13
N GLY A 248 -25.87 5.54 -7.00
CA GLY A 248 -26.33 4.90 -5.79
C GLY A 248 -25.29 3.99 -5.14
N VAL A 249 -24.00 4.27 -5.32
CA VAL A 249 -22.91 3.50 -4.70
C VAL A 249 -22.16 4.37 -3.71
N MET A 250 -21.98 3.86 -2.50
CA MET A 250 -21.13 4.48 -1.47
C MET A 250 -19.71 3.92 -1.54
N CYS A 251 -18.71 4.76 -1.21
CA CYS A 251 -17.32 4.33 -1.03
C CYS A 251 -16.87 4.63 0.40
N LEU A 252 -16.54 3.59 1.16
CA LEU A 252 -15.89 3.69 2.47
C LEU A 252 -14.38 3.77 2.26
N GLU A 253 -13.82 4.95 2.45
CA GLU A 253 -12.39 5.25 2.35
C GLU A 253 -11.73 5.20 3.73
N PHE A 254 -10.70 4.36 3.90
CA PHE A 254 -9.83 4.39 5.07
C PHE A 254 -8.83 5.55 4.93
N THR A 255 -8.74 6.38 5.98
CA THR A 255 -7.86 7.57 6.02
C THR A 255 -6.98 7.60 7.27
N SER A 256 -6.98 6.54 8.08
CA SER A 256 -6.11 6.39 9.22
C SER A 256 -4.65 6.21 8.79
N LYS A 257 -3.71 6.40 9.73
CA LYS A 257 -2.29 6.19 9.44
C LYS A 257 -2.04 4.76 8.94
N SER A 258 -1.44 4.64 7.75
CA SER A 258 -1.23 3.36 7.05
C SER A 258 -2.52 2.55 6.84
N ASN A 259 -3.68 3.20 6.90
CA ASN A 259 -5.00 2.58 6.84
C ASN A 259 -5.19 1.46 7.87
N SER A 260 -4.62 1.65 9.08
CA SER A 260 -4.82 0.73 10.20
C SER A 260 -6.26 0.80 10.70
N ILE A 261 -6.83 -0.37 10.98
CA ILE A 261 -8.23 -0.51 11.36
C ILE A 261 -8.36 -0.27 12.87
N GLY A 262 -9.03 0.80 13.22
CA GLY A 262 -9.40 1.15 14.58
C GLY A 262 -10.91 1.12 14.80
N GLU A 263 -11.34 1.59 15.95
CA GLU A 263 -12.75 1.63 16.36
C GLU A 263 -13.59 2.52 15.42
N GLY A 264 -13.01 3.62 14.91
CA GLY A 264 -13.69 4.54 14.00
C GLY A 264 -14.05 3.89 12.66
N ILE A 265 -13.18 3.05 12.10
CA ILE A 265 -13.46 2.26 10.90
C ILE A 265 -14.52 1.20 11.21
N GLY A 266 -14.37 0.46 12.33
CA GLY A 266 -15.34 -0.56 12.72
C GLY A 266 -16.76 -0.01 12.81
N ARG A 267 -16.97 1.09 13.54
CA ARG A 267 -18.29 1.75 13.64
C ARG A 267 -18.81 2.23 12.29
N ALA A 268 -17.94 2.79 11.44
CA ALA A 268 -18.35 3.27 10.14
C ALA A 268 -18.76 2.12 9.20
N MET A 269 -18.11 0.95 9.30
CA MET A 269 -18.49 -0.24 8.54
C MET A 269 -19.90 -0.72 8.87
N ASP A 270 -20.26 -0.80 10.15
CA ASP A 270 -21.62 -1.17 10.56
C ASP A 270 -22.64 -0.10 10.13
N GLU A 271 -22.31 1.17 10.37
CA GLU A 271 -23.21 2.29 10.06
C GLU A 271 -23.43 2.44 8.55
N VAL A 272 -22.42 2.28 7.69
CA VAL A 272 -22.57 2.40 6.24
C VAL A 272 -23.45 1.28 5.67
N VAL A 273 -23.32 0.05 6.19
CA VAL A 273 -24.21 -1.06 5.78
C VAL A 273 -25.64 -0.76 6.18
N ARG A 274 -25.87 -0.27 7.42
CA ARG A 274 -27.20 0.11 7.89
C ARG A 274 -27.82 1.21 7.02
N ILE A 275 -27.10 2.30 6.76
CA ILE A 275 -27.57 3.41 5.92
C ILE A 275 -27.91 2.92 4.51
N ALA A 276 -27.07 2.04 3.98
CA ALA A 276 -27.26 1.52 2.64
C ALA A 276 -28.50 0.61 2.52
N GLU A 277 -28.73 -0.25 3.50
CA GLU A 277 -29.90 -1.14 3.53
C GLU A 277 -31.23 -0.40 3.79
N GLU A 278 -31.19 0.69 4.58
CA GLU A 278 -32.37 1.52 4.89
C GLU A 278 -32.68 2.54 3.77
N GLY A 279 -31.69 2.87 2.93
CA GLY A 279 -31.80 3.84 1.85
C GLY A 279 -31.97 3.22 0.46
N ASN A 280 -31.90 4.07 -0.58
CA ASN A 280 -31.97 3.63 -1.98
C ASN A 280 -30.56 3.52 -2.56
N TRP A 281 -29.70 2.68 -1.94
CA TRP A 281 -28.33 2.45 -2.40
C TRP A 281 -28.24 1.12 -3.13
N ASN A 282 -27.42 1.09 -4.19
CA ASN A 282 -27.15 -0.11 -4.96
C ASN A 282 -26.07 -0.98 -4.31
N GLY A 283 -25.21 -0.41 -3.48
CA GLY A 283 -24.21 -1.15 -2.73
C GLY A 283 -23.04 -0.28 -2.24
N ILE A 284 -22.00 -0.95 -1.74
CA ILE A 284 -20.85 -0.33 -1.09
C ILE A 284 -19.56 -0.81 -1.74
N VAL A 285 -18.64 0.12 -1.98
CA VAL A 285 -17.22 -0.15 -2.25
C VAL A 285 -16.44 0.13 -0.97
N ILE A 286 -15.54 -0.76 -0.57
CA ILE A 286 -14.54 -0.50 0.47
C ILE A 286 -13.19 -0.35 -0.22
N GLY A 287 -12.59 0.84 -0.19
CA GLY A 287 -11.34 1.10 -0.91
C GLY A 287 -10.77 2.48 -0.64
N ASN A 288 -9.55 2.73 -1.11
CA ASN A 288 -8.88 4.03 -1.04
C ASN A 288 -7.92 4.21 -2.22
N ASN A 289 -7.49 5.44 -2.48
CA ASN A 289 -6.47 5.74 -3.49
C ASN A 289 -5.04 5.79 -2.92
N GLY A 290 -4.82 5.29 -1.70
CA GLY A 290 -3.51 5.25 -1.06
C GLY A 290 -2.57 4.20 -1.65
N LYS A 291 -1.32 4.16 -1.16
CA LYS A 291 -0.31 3.17 -1.57
C LYS A 291 -0.68 1.74 -1.17
N GLN A 292 -1.47 1.58 -0.15
CA GLN A 292 -1.87 0.30 0.42
C GLN A 292 -3.32 0.33 0.86
N PHE A 293 -3.97 -0.81 0.79
CA PHE A 293 -5.34 -0.95 1.26
C PHE A 293 -5.41 -0.84 2.78
N SER A 294 -4.70 -1.71 3.51
CA SER A 294 -4.63 -1.68 4.97
C SER A 294 -3.48 -2.55 5.49
N VAL A 295 -2.83 -2.10 6.57
CA VAL A 295 -1.85 -2.90 7.33
C VAL A 295 -2.49 -3.77 8.42
N GLY A 296 -3.82 -3.81 8.50
CA GLY A 296 -4.58 -4.58 9.49
C GLY A 296 -4.94 -3.77 10.73
N ALA A 297 -5.26 -4.47 11.82
CA ALA A 297 -5.72 -3.89 13.07
C ALA A 297 -4.69 -2.96 13.72
N ASN A 298 -5.18 -1.95 14.43
CA ASN A 298 -4.33 -1.08 15.26
C ASN A 298 -3.83 -1.84 16.50
N LEU A 299 -2.63 -2.43 16.39
CA LEU A 299 -2.03 -3.23 17.44
C LEU A 299 -1.73 -2.47 18.74
N MET A 300 -1.69 -1.13 18.72
CA MET A 300 -1.50 -0.35 19.96
C MET A 300 -2.67 -0.53 20.93
N ASN A 301 -3.89 -0.54 20.42
CA ASN A 301 -5.09 -0.76 21.25
C ASN A 301 -5.09 -2.18 21.84
N VAL A 302 -4.82 -3.19 21.01
CA VAL A 302 -4.69 -4.59 21.44
C VAL A 302 -3.62 -4.73 22.52
N GLY A 303 -2.42 -4.20 22.27
CA GLY A 303 -1.30 -4.27 23.19
C GLY A 303 -1.58 -3.54 24.52
N MET A 304 -2.25 -2.38 24.49
CA MET A 304 -2.59 -1.62 25.68
C MET A 304 -3.56 -2.41 26.57
N LEU A 305 -4.64 -2.96 26.02
CA LEU A 305 -5.61 -3.76 26.75
C LEU A 305 -4.96 -5.03 27.34
N ALA A 306 -4.11 -5.70 26.55
CA ALA A 306 -3.39 -6.90 27.00
C ALA A 306 -2.41 -6.60 28.15
N MET A 307 -1.60 -5.52 28.04
CA MET A 307 -0.69 -5.08 29.10
C MET A 307 -1.41 -4.71 30.40
N GLN A 308 -2.60 -4.12 30.29
CA GLN A 308 -3.46 -3.77 31.43
C GLN A 308 -4.27 -4.97 31.95
N LYS A 309 -4.11 -6.16 31.33
CA LYS A 309 -4.88 -7.38 31.66
C LYS A 309 -6.40 -7.19 31.54
N GLN A 310 -6.84 -6.31 30.67
CA GLN A 310 -8.25 -6.04 30.37
C GLN A 310 -8.76 -7.03 29.30
N PHE A 311 -8.83 -8.31 29.64
CA PHE A 311 -9.16 -9.37 28.69
C PHE A 311 -10.63 -9.34 28.27
N GLU A 312 -11.56 -8.96 29.13
CA GLU A 312 -12.98 -8.81 28.78
C GLU A 312 -13.21 -7.72 27.72
N PRO A 313 -12.71 -6.47 27.89
CA PRO A 313 -12.77 -5.46 26.83
C PRO A 313 -12.06 -5.88 25.55
N LEU A 314 -10.94 -6.60 25.64
CA LEU A 314 -10.22 -7.13 24.48
C LEU A 314 -11.06 -8.18 23.75
N GLY A 315 -11.68 -9.11 24.47
CA GLY A 315 -12.59 -10.11 23.91
C GLY A 315 -13.79 -9.45 23.22
N GLN A 316 -14.39 -8.42 23.84
CA GLN A 316 -15.50 -7.68 23.23
C GLN A 316 -15.07 -6.98 21.94
N MET A 317 -13.90 -6.34 21.91
CA MET A 317 -13.37 -5.69 20.71
C MET A 317 -13.18 -6.69 19.55
N ILE A 318 -12.68 -7.89 19.84
CA ILE A 318 -12.51 -8.95 18.84
C ILE A 318 -13.88 -9.43 18.35
N ASN A 319 -14.81 -9.70 19.26
CA ASN A 319 -16.17 -10.10 18.90
C ASN A 319 -16.87 -9.04 18.03
N ASP A 320 -16.76 -7.76 18.39
CA ASP A 320 -17.37 -6.67 17.61
C ASP A 320 -16.80 -6.66 16.19
N PHE A 321 -15.51 -6.87 16.01
CA PHE A 321 -14.89 -6.93 14.69
C PHE A 321 -15.33 -8.17 13.89
N GLN A 322 -15.49 -9.31 14.54
CA GLN A 322 -16.06 -10.51 13.93
C GLN A 322 -17.50 -10.27 13.45
N GLN A 323 -18.35 -9.67 14.32
CA GLN A 323 -19.74 -9.38 13.98
C GLN A 323 -19.85 -8.35 12.84
N ILE A 324 -18.96 -7.35 12.78
CA ILE A 324 -18.90 -6.40 11.66
C ILE A 324 -18.55 -7.12 10.36
N ASN A 325 -17.59 -8.02 10.35
CA ASN A 325 -17.25 -8.82 9.18
C ASN A 325 -18.42 -9.73 8.74
N MET A 326 -19.09 -10.36 9.69
CA MET A 326 -20.31 -11.14 9.39
C MET A 326 -21.46 -10.24 8.90
N ARG A 327 -21.56 -9.00 9.39
CA ARG A 327 -22.54 -8.02 8.92
C ARG A 327 -22.31 -7.62 7.45
N ILE A 328 -21.05 -7.47 7.04
CA ILE A 328 -20.67 -7.25 5.64
C ILE A 328 -21.07 -8.48 4.80
N ARG A 329 -20.68 -9.68 5.25
CA ARG A 329 -20.95 -10.92 4.54
C ARG A 329 -22.44 -11.18 4.29
N THR A 330 -23.30 -10.81 5.25
CA THR A 330 -24.74 -11.05 5.18
C THR A 330 -25.55 -9.80 4.83
N SER A 331 -24.89 -8.76 4.32
CA SER A 331 -25.52 -7.52 3.90
C SER A 331 -26.63 -7.78 2.87
N LYS A 332 -27.70 -6.99 2.95
CA LYS A 332 -28.81 -7.05 1.97
C LYS A 332 -28.48 -6.38 0.65
N ILE A 333 -27.35 -5.72 0.55
CA ILE A 333 -26.83 -5.07 -0.64
C ILE A 333 -25.39 -5.52 -0.90
N PRO A 334 -24.90 -5.54 -2.15
CA PRO A 334 -23.56 -5.99 -2.42
C PRO A 334 -22.48 -5.08 -1.81
N VAL A 335 -21.46 -5.70 -1.26
CA VAL A 335 -20.25 -5.03 -0.75
C VAL A 335 -19.03 -5.56 -1.52
N VAL A 336 -18.33 -4.69 -2.21
CA VAL A 336 -17.15 -5.04 -3.02
C VAL A 336 -15.92 -4.30 -2.51
N VAL A 337 -14.80 -5.00 -2.35
CA VAL A 337 -13.55 -4.38 -1.93
C VAL A 337 -12.66 -4.03 -3.13
N ALA A 338 -11.99 -2.87 -3.07
CA ALA A 338 -10.97 -2.44 -4.02
C ALA A 338 -9.63 -2.30 -3.29
N THR A 339 -8.65 -3.14 -3.62
CA THR A 339 -7.40 -3.22 -2.85
C THR A 339 -6.16 -2.99 -3.70
N GLN A 340 -5.09 -2.52 -3.07
CA GLN A 340 -3.75 -2.38 -3.62
C GLN A 340 -2.68 -2.46 -2.52
N GLY A 341 -1.44 -2.74 -2.92
CA GLY A 341 -0.31 -2.78 -1.99
C GLY A 341 -0.53 -3.80 -0.87
N TYR A 342 -0.40 -3.38 0.37
CA TYR A 342 -0.61 -4.26 1.54
C TYR A 342 -2.09 -4.46 1.86
N VAL A 343 -2.48 -5.73 1.96
CA VAL A 343 -3.80 -6.20 2.37
C VAL A 343 -3.59 -7.20 3.51
N PHE A 344 -3.28 -6.68 4.70
CA PHE A 344 -2.79 -7.49 5.81
C PHE A 344 -3.80 -7.63 6.94
N GLY A 345 -3.74 -8.78 7.61
CA GLY A 345 -4.47 -9.04 8.85
C GLY A 345 -5.95 -8.70 8.74
N GLY A 346 -6.46 -7.84 9.63
CA GLY A 346 -7.85 -7.39 9.59
C GLY A 346 -8.31 -6.81 8.26
N GLY A 347 -7.41 -6.20 7.45
CA GLY A 347 -7.73 -5.76 6.09
C GLY A 347 -7.98 -6.93 5.14
N CYS A 348 -7.19 -8.01 5.27
CA CYS A 348 -7.42 -9.26 4.56
C CYS A 348 -8.73 -9.92 5.02
N GLU A 349 -9.02 -9.91 6.31
CA GLU A 349 -10.27 -10.45 6.88
C GLU A 349 -11.51 -9.73 6.33
N ILE A 350 -11.50 -8.38 6.27
CA ILE A 350 -12.56 -7.59 5.63
C ILE A 350 -12.74 -8.02 4.16
N ALA A 351 -11.65 -8.07 3.41
CA ALA A 351 -11.68 -8.43 1.99
C ALA A 351 -12.25 -9.84 1.75
N MET A 352 -11.95 -10.79 2.64
CA MET A 352 -12.46 -12.16 2.58
C MET A 352 -13.97 -12.25 2.85
N HIS A 353 -14.55 -11.27 3.54
CA HIS A 353 -15.99 -11.25 3.88
C HIS A 353 -16.83 -10.44 2.88
N CYS A 354 -16.23 -9.70 1.95
CA CYS A 354 -16.97 -9.01 0.89
C CYS A 354 -17.51 -9.98 -0.17
N ASP A 355 -18.52 -9.57 -0.94
CA ASP A 355 -19.12 -10.37 -2.03
C ASP A 355 -18.15 -10.62 -3.18
N ALA A 356 -17.29 -9.64 -3.45
CA ALA A 356 -16.24 -9.72 -4.48
C ALA A 356 -15.09 -8.77 -4.14
N GLY A 357 -13.94 -8.98 -4.78
CA GLY A 357 -12.80 -8.09 -4.65
C GLY A 357 -12.16 -7.76 -6.00
N ILE A 358 -11.70 -6.52 -6.13
CA ILE A 358 -10.84 -6.04 -7.22
C ILE A 358 -9.45 -5.79 -6.60
N TYR A 359 -8.48 -6.59 -6.99
CA TYR A 359 -7.13 -6.57 -6.42
C TYR A 359 -6.11 -6.06 -7.42
N ALA A 360 -5.30 -5.07 -7.06
CA ALA A 360 -4.15 -4.71 -7.89
C ALA A 360 -3.21 -5.90 -8.05
N ALA A 361 -2.67 -6.10 -9.25
CA ALA A 361 -1.76 -7.22 -9.54
C ALA A 361 -0.57 -7.29 -8.57
N GLU A 362 -0.02 -6.14 -8.17
CA GLU A 362 1.06 -6.00 -7.17
C GLU A 362 0.49 -5.80 -5.76
N SER A 363 -0.40 -6.69 -5.32
CA SER A 363 -0.89 -6.72 -3.95
C SER A 363 -0.17 -7.79 -3.15
N TYR A 364 0.18 -7.44 -1.92
CA TYR A 364 0.73 -8.34 -0.90
C TYR A 364 -0.38 -8.67 0.08
N ILE A 365 -0.86 -9.90 0.05
CA ILE A 365 -2.09 -10.30 0.76
C ILE A 365 -1.76 -11.38 1.77
N GLY A 366 -2.21 -11.24 3.01
CA GLY A 366 -1.97 -12.26 4.02
C GLY A 366 -2.58 -12.00 5.38
N LEU A 367 -2.86 -13.10 6.09
CA LEU A 367 -3.17 -13.11 7.51
C LEU A 367 -1.84 -13.17 8.28
N VAL A 368 -1.36 -12.02 8.70
CA VAL A 368 0.01 -11.84 9.24
C VAL A 368 0.09 -11.88 10.76
N GLU A 369 -1.01 -12.17 11.42
CA GLU A 369 -1.15 -12.10 12.88
C GLU A 369 -0.14 -12.97 13.62
N VAL A 370 0.17 -14.17 13.09
CA VAL A 370 1.16 -15.08 13.68
C VAL A 370 2.54 -14.42 13.78
N GLY A 371 2.90 -13.61 12.78
CA GLY A 371 4.15 -12.86 12.77
C GLY A 371 4.31 -11.83 13.91
N VAL A 372 3.21 -11.48 14.59
CA VAL A 372 3.19 -10.59 15.76
C VAL A 372 2.70 -11.28 17.03
N GLY A 373 2.64 -12.60 17.02
CA GLY A 373 2.29 -13.41 18.19
C GLY A 373 0.80 -13.53 18.46
N LEU A 374 -0.05 -13.36 17.46
CA LEU A 374 -1.50 -13.47 17.53
C LEU A 374 -2.00 -14.51 16.51
N LEU A 375 -3.30 -14.81 16.54
CA LEU A 375 -3.97 -15.55 15.47
C LEU A 375 -4.99 -14.63 14.76
N PRO A 376 -5.40 -14.92 13.51
CA PRO A 376 -6.42 -14.14 12.81
C PRO A 376 -7.75 -14.23 13.57
N GLY A 377 -8.08 -13.16 14.30
CA GLY A 377 -9.21 -13.14 15.24
C GLY A 377 -10.48 -12.49 14.69
N GLY A 378 -10.41 -11.77 13.57
CA GLY A 378 -11.57 -11.09 12.97
C GLY A 378 -12.41 -11.97 12.05
N GLY A 379 -12.18 -13.29 12.05
CA GLY A 379 -12.87 -14.27 11.23
C GLY A 379 -12.04 -14.91 10.14
N GLY A 380 -10.75 -14.53 9.98
CA GLY A 380 -9.86 -15.12 8.98
C GLY A 380 -9.67 -16.62 9.15
N THR A 381 -9.47 -17.08 10.38
CA THR A 381 -9.35 -18.52 10.69
C THR A 381 -10.64 -19.27 10.37
N LYS A 382 -11.80 -18.71 10.70
CA LYS A 382 -13.13 -19.24 10.33
C LYS A 382 -13.29 -19.32 8.80
N GLU A 383 -12.91 -18.26 8.06
CA GLU A 383 -12.98 -18.25 6.60
C GLU A 383 -12.14 -19.36 5.97
N PHE A 384 -10.97 -19.65 6.53
CA PHE A 384 -10.14 -20.76 6.05
C PHE A 384 -10.76 -22.13 6.35
N ALA A 385 -11.49 -22.27 7.45
CA ALA A 385 -12.29 -23.48 7.70
C ALA A 385 -13.43 -23.64 6.69
N VAL A 386 -14.14 -22.54 6.39
CA VAL A 386 -15.21 -22.51 5.36
C VAL A 386 -14.65 -22.93 4.00
N ARG A 387 -13.57 -22.31 3.56
CA ARG A 387 -12.94 -22.58 2.25
C ARG A 387 -12.36 -23.99 2.18
N ALA A 388 -11.76 -24.50 3.26
CA ALA A 388 -11.29 -25.88 3.32
C ALA A 388 -12.45 -26.88 3.18
N SER A 389 -13.59 -26.60 3.84
CA SER A 389 -14.81 -27.39 3.70
C SER A 389 -15.35 -27.39 2.27
N ASP A 390 -15.30 -26.24 1.58
CA ASP A 390 -15.76 -26.12 0.20
C ASP A 390 -14.87 -26.90 -0.80
N ASP A 391 -13.59 -27.10 -0.45
CA ASP A 391 -12.63 -27.87 -1.23
C ASP A 391 -12.54 -29.34 -0.82
N PHE A 392 -13.40 -29.81 0.09
CA PHE A 392 -13.51 -31.24 0.41
C PHE A 392 -14.44 -31.93 -0.59
N PHE A 393 -13.88 -32.87 -1.35
CA PHE A 393 -14.65 -33.67 -2.30
C PHE A 393 -15.02 -35.03 -1.72
N GLU A 394 -16.23 -35.48 -2.01
CA GLU A 394 -16.71 -36.80 -1.57
C GLU A 394 -15.80 -37.92 -2.13
N GLY A 395 -15.30 -38.76 -1.26
CA GLY A 395 -14.41 -39.86 -1.61
C GLY A 395 -12.91 -39.51 -1.58
N ASP A 396 -12.52 -38.26 -1.38
CA ASP A 396 -11.14 -37.85 -1.28
C ASP A 396 -10.63 -37.91 0.16
N VAL A 397 -9.27 -37.95 0.30
CA VAL A 397 -8.60 -37.78 1.60
C VAL A 397 -8.51 -36.29 1.90
N GLN A 398 -9.27 -35.79 2.87
CA GLN A 398 -9.41 -34.38 3.21
C GLN A 398 -8.17 -33.76 3.90
N SER A 399 -7.31 -34.60 4.52
CA SER A 399 -6.15 -34.12 5.29
C SER A 399 -5.15 -33.25 4.50
N PRO A 400 -4.79 -33.56 3.24
CA PRO A 400 -3.87 -32.69 2.49
C PRO A 400 -4.44 -31.29 2.26
N THR A 401 -5.72 -31.19 1.94
CA THR A 401 -6.43 -29.91 1.79
C THR A 401 -6.40 -29.15 3.10
N LEU A 402 -6.79 -29.77 4.22
CA LEU A 402 -6.75 -29.15 5.54
C LEU A 402 -5.35 -28.65 5.93
N ILE A 403 -4.30 -29.46 5.68
CA ILE A 403 -2.90 -29.07 5.95
C ILE A 403 -2.50 -27.84 5.14
N ASN A 404 -2.90 -27.77 3.87
CA ASN A 404 -2.56 -26.64 3.01
C ASN A 404 -3.16 -25.33 3.54
N TYR A 405 -4.46 -25.33 3.87
CA TYR A 405 -5.13 -24.18 4.48
C TYR A 405 -4.51 -23.79 5.83
N PHE A 406 -4.30 -24.76 6.70
CA PHE A 406 -3.65 -24.53 7.98
C PHE A 406 -2.25 -23.93 7.83
N LYS A 407 -1.42 -24.47 6.93
CA LYS A 407 -0.05 -24.00 6.71
C LYS A 407 -0.02 -22.54 6.31
N THR A 408 -0.91 -22.09 5.42
CA THR A 408 -0.98 -20.69 4.97
C THR A 408 -1.11 -19.72 6.14
N ILE A 409 -2.01 -20.02 7.11
CA ILE A 409 -2.19 -19.16 8.28
C ILE A 409 -1.05 -19.34 9.29
N ALA A 410 -0.71 -20.59 9.62
CA ALA A 410 0.25 -20.91 10.69
C ALA A 410 1.68 -20.40 10.39
N THR A 411 2.01 -20.17 9.13
CA THR A 411 3.28 -19.57 8.70
C THR A 411 3.19 -18.10 8.37
N ALA A 412 2.04 -17.44 8.61
CA ALA A 412 1.77 -16.06 8.21
C ALA A 412 2.17 -15.79 6.75
N ALA A 413 1.81 -16.72 5.85
CA ALA A 413 2.19 -16.64 4.45
C ALA A 413 1.60 -15.38 3.80
N VAL A 414 2.45 -14.63 3.11
CA VAL A 414 2.07 -13.42 2.37
C VAL A 414 2.30 -13.68 0.90
N SER A 415 1.29 -13.44 0.08
CA SER A 415 1.45 -13.48 -1.37
C SER A 415 2.30 -12.30 -1.85
N THR A 416 3.11 -12.52 -2.88
CA THR A 416 3.92 -11.49 -3.53
C THR A 416 3.19 -10.84 -4.71
N SER A 417 1.99 -11.33 -5.02
CA SER A 417 1.08 -10.79 -6.04
C SER A 417 -0.35 -11.25 -5.77
N ALA A 418 -1.32 -10.56 -6.36
CA ALA A 418 -2.72 -11.00 -6.33
C ALA A 418 -2.92 -12.35 -7.02
N TYR A 419 -2.08 -12.72 -7.98
CA TYR A 419 -2.15 -14.05 -8.62
C TYR A 419 -1.73 -15.17 -7.68
N GLU A 420 -0.62 -14.99 -6.94
CA GLU A 420 -0.18 -15.97 -5.93
C GLU A 420 -1.19 -16.10 -4.77
N ALA A 421 -1.95 -15.05 -4.50
CA ALA A 421 -2.97 -15.08 -3.46
C ALA A 421 -4.11 -16.09 -3.74
N TYR A 422 -4.35 -16.47 -5.00
CA TYR A 422 -5.22 -17.61 -5.32
C TYR A 422 -4.61 -18.94 -4.86
N ASP A 423 -3.30 -19.13 -5.06
CA ASP A 423 -2.60 -20.36 -4.66
C ASP A 423 -2.51 -20.49 -3.13
N LEU A 424 -2.51 -19.36 -2.42
CA LEU A 424 -2.56 -19.28 -0.97
C LEU A 424 -3.99 -19.29 -0.38
N ASN A 425 -5.00 -19.42 -1.21
CA ASN A 425 -6.42 -19.46 -0.84
C ASN A 425 -6.97 -18.17 -0.20
N TYR A 426 -6.27 -17.02 -0.36
CA TYR A 426 -6.80 -15.72 0.04
C TYR A 426 -7.82 -15.19 -0.96
N LEU A 427 -7.67 -15.49 -2.25
CA LEU A 427 -8.60 -15.13 -3.32
C LEU A 427 -9.32 -16.36 -3.86
N GLN A 428 -10.55 -16.16 -4.33
CA GLN A 428 -11.39 -17.19 -4.92
C GLN A 428 -11.70 -16.87 -6.39
N LYS A 429 -11.50 -17.86 -7.28
CA LYS A 429 -11.79 -17.71 -8.70
C LYS A 429 -13.29 -17.53 -8.92
N GLY A 430 -13.65 -16.58 -9.80
CA GLY A 430 -15.05 -16.25 -10.09
C GLY A 430 -15.68 -15.22 -9.15
N ARG A 431 -15.12 -15.06 -7.94
CA ARG A 431 -15.49 -14.03 -6.96
C ARG A 431 -14.56 -12.83 -7.04
N ASP A 432 -13.26 -13.07 -7.06
CA ASP A 432 -12.21 -12.06 -6.98
C ASP A 432 -11.53 -11.86 -8.34
N PHE A 433 -11.13 -10.64 -8.65
CA PHE A 433 -10.57 -10.24 -9.93
C PHE A 433 -9.27 -9.45 -9.74
N VAL A 434 -8.33 -9.64 -10.67
CA VAL A 434 -7.04 -8.95 -10.64
C VAL A 434 -7.04 -7.83 -11.68
N SER A 435 -6.68 -6.61 -11.25
CA SER A 435 -6.48 -5.45 -12.10
C SER A 435 -5.00 -5.11 -12.20
N VAL A 436 -4.51 -4.87 -13.42
CA VAL A 436 -3.16 -4.37 -13.66
C VAL A 436 -3.07 -2.85 -13.63
N ASN A 437 -4.22 -2.17 -13.66
CA ASN A 437 -4.33 -0.71 -13.62
C ASN A 437 -4.95 -0.27 -12.29
N THR A 438 -4.11 -0.15 -11.26
CA THR A 438 -4.54 0.19 -9.89
C THR A 438 -5.46 1.42 -9.79
N PRO A 439 -5.23 2.53 -10.49
CA PRO A 439 -6.16 3.67 -10.51
C PRO A 439 -7.60 3.34 -10.89
N MET A 440 -7.85 2.25 -11.62
CA MET A 440 -9.20 1.82 -12.00
C MET A 440 -9.91 1.00 -10.91
N ASN A 441 -9.22 0.55 -9.85
CA ASN A 441 -9.77 -0.45 -8.93
C ASN A 441 -11.10 -0.04 -8.31
N ILE A 442 -11.24 1.21 -7.85
CA ILE A 442 -12.51 1.70 -7.26
C ILE A 442 -13.60 1.77 -8.33
N GLY A 443 -13.27 2.22 -9.56
CA GLY A 443 -14.22 2.23 -10.68
C GLY A 443 -14.71 0.84 -11.04
N LEU A 444 -13.78 -0.13 -11.18
CA LEU A 444 -14.11 -1.54 -11.43
C LEU A 444 -14.91 -2.16 -10.28
N ALA A 445 -14.62 -1.81 -9.04
CA ALA A 445 -15.40 -2.26 -7.89
C ALA A 445 -16.82 -1.67 -7.91
N LYS A 446 -16.97 -0.40 -8.27
CA LYS A 446 -18.29 0.22 -8.49
C LYS A 446 -19.09 -0.49 -9.58
N GLU A 447 -18.47 -0.76 -10.73
CA GLU A 447 -19.09 -1.54 -11.81
C GLU A 447 -19.53 -2.92 -11.32
N LYS A 448 -18.68 -3.59 -10.52
CA LYS A 448 -19.00 -4.89 -9.94
C LYS A 448 -20.16 -4.82 -8.94
N VAL A 449 -20.24 -3.77 -8.11
CA VAL A 449 -21.40 -3.51 -7.24
C VAL A 449 -22.66 -3.39 -8.07
N LEU A 450 -22.67 -2.56 -9.13
CA LEU A 450 -23.84 -2.35 -9.97
C LEU A 450 -24.28 -3.64 -10.68
N GLN A 451 -23.30 -4.44 -11.16
CA GLN A 451 -23.58 -5.75 -11.75
C GLN A 451 -24.25 -6.71 -10.75
N LEU A 452 -23.74 -6.77 -9.52
CA LEU A 452 -24.31 -7.63 -8.48
C LEU A 452 -25.71 -7.16 -8.07
N ALA A 453 -25.93 -5.85 -7.97
CA ALA A 453 -27.20 -5.26 -7.53
C ALA A 453 -28.40 -5.61 -8.41
N GLU A 454 -28.18 -5.92 -9.70
CA GLU A 454 -29.29 -6.28 -10.64
C GLU A 454 -30.10 -7.49 -10.16
N ASN A 455 -29.45 -8.49 -9.54
CA ASN A 455 -30.10 -9.71 -9.06
C ASN A 455 -29.46 -10.19 -7.74
N TYR A 456 -29.20 -9.29 -6.83
CA TYR A 456 -28.50 -9.61 -5.59
C TYR A 456 -29.33 -10.48 -4.67
N MET A 457 -28.74 -11.59 -4.24
CA MET A 457 -29.27 -12.43 -3.18
C MET A 457 -28.29 -12.41 -1.99
N PRO A 458 -28.69 -11.85 -0.85
CA PRO A 458 -27.84 -11.84 0.34
C PRO A 458 -27.38 -13.25 0.72
N PRO A 459 -26.09 -13.47 0.96
CA PRO A 459 -25.61 -14.74 1.49
C PRO A 459 -26.23 -15.03 2.87
N ALA A 460 -26.67 -16.26 3.07
CA ALA A 460 -27.10 -16.72 4.39
C ALA A 460 -25.87 -17.11 5.22
N VAL A 461 -25.97 -16.99 6.55
CA VAL A 461 -25.02 -17.59 7.49
C VAL A 461 -25.00 -19.10 7.25
N ARG A 462 -23.81 -19.66 7.09
CA ARG A 462 -23.65 -21.08 6.80
C ARG A 462 -23.73 -21.93 8.06
N GLU A 463 -24.42 -23.08 7.94
CA GLU A 463 -24.57 -24.09 9.02
C GLU A 463 -24.07 -25.48 8.54
N ASP A 464 -23.38 -25.53 7.41
CA ASP A 464 -23.04 -26.76 6.71
C ASP A 464 -21.53 -26.96 6.52
N ILE A 465 -20.70 -26.25 7.30
CA ILE A 465 -19.24 -26.29 7.21
C ILE A 465 -18.71 -27.59 7.76
N GLU A 466 -18.12 -28.43 6.92
CA GLU A 466 -17.54 -29.69 7.34
C GLU A 466 -16.19 -29.47 8.03
N VAL A 467 -16.08 -29.96 9.24
CA VAL A 467 -14.85 -29.92 10.07
C VAL A 467 -14.45 -31.33 10.50
N LEU A 468 -13.13 -31.57 10.60
CA LEU A 468 -12.63 -32.94 10.78
C LEU A 468 -12.48 -33.38 12.26
N GLY A 469 -12.74 -32.49 13.23
CA GLY A 469 -12.68 -32.75 14.66
C GLY A 469 -11.31 -33.32 15.09
N ARG A 470 -11.31 -34.26 16.03
CA ARG A 470 -10.09 -34.91 16.58
C ARG A 470 -9.23 -35.58 15.51
N GLY A 471 -9.83 -36.11 14.45
CA GLY A 471 -9.09 -36.68 13.32
C GLY A 471 -8.18 -35.66 12.66
N GLY A 472 -8.74 -34.50 12.29
CA GLY A 472 -8.00 -33.36 11.74
C GLY A 472 -6.97 -32.81 12.72
N LEU A 473 -7.35 -32.62 14.00
CA LEU A 473 -6.44 -32.11 15.04
C LEU A 473 -5.20 -32.99 15.19
N SER A 474 -5.36 -34.33 15.16
CA SER A 474 -4.25 -35.26 15.29
C SER A 474 -3.23 -35.08 14.14
N VAL A 475 -3.72 -34.89 12.92
CA VAL A 475 -2.89 -34.66 11.73
C VAL A 475 -2.15 -33.31 11.86
N LEU A 476 -2.85 -32.23 12.20
CA LEU A 476 -2.24 -30.92 12.32
C LEU A 476 -1.26 -30.83 13.49
N TYR A 477 -1.54 -31.46 14.63
CA TYR A 477 -0.62 -31.50 15.76
C TYR A 477 0.66 -32.28 15.43
N SER A 478 0.57 -33.33 14.61
CA SER A 478 1.77 -34.02 14.10
C SER A 478 2.60 -33.10 13.22
N ALA A 479 1.98 -32.39 12.29
CA ALA A 479 2.66 -31.39 11.45
C ALA A 479 3.31 -30.28 12.30
N ILE A 480 2.62 -29.71 13.29
CA ILE A 480 3.16 -28.71 14.21
C ILE A 480 4.41 -29.23 14.94
N ASN A 481 4.38 -30.50 15.41
CA ASN A 481 5.53 -31.12 16.08
C ASN A 481 6.72 -31.29 15.12
N GLU A 482 6.50 -31.62 13.85
CA GLU A 482 7.56 -31.68 12.84
C GLU A 482 8.22 -30.30 12.64
N PHE A 483 7.43 -29.24 12.51
CA PHE A 483 7.95 -27.87 12.40
C PHE A 483 8.73 -27.45 13.64
N ARG A 484 8.27 -27.81 14.84
CA ARG A 484 8.99 -27.55 16.09
C ARG A 484 10.32 -28.29 16.16
N LEU A 485 10.33 -29.58 15.84
CA LEU A 485 11.54 -30.44 15.85
C LEU A 485 12.56 -29.96 14.79
N GLY A 486 12.08 -29.43 13.68
CA GLY A 486 12.92 -28.79 12.65
C GLY A 486 13.40 -27.37 12.98
N GLU A 487 13.07 -26.86 14.18
CA GLU A 487 13.42 -25.49 14.63
C GLU A 487 12.83 -24.37 13.76
N TYR A 488 11.72 -24.64 13.04
CA TYR A 488 10.99 -23.64 12.26
C TYR A 488 9.95 -22.86 13.08
N MET A 489 9.59 -23.34 14.27
CA MET A 489 8.62 -22.71 15.18
C MET A 489 9.20 -22.65 16.60
N SER A 490 9.03 -21.49 17.27
CA SER A 490 9.26 -21.35 18.70
C SER A 490 8.17 -22.07 19.51
N ASP A 491 8.38 -22.25 20.82
CA ASP A 491 7.35 -22.83 21.70
C ASP A 491 6.07 -22.00 21.72
N TYR A 492 6.18 -20.67 21.58
CA TYR A 492 5.01 -19.78 21.52
C TYR A 492 4.27 -19.89 20.18
N ASP A 493 4.99 -20.02 19.06
CA ASP A 493 4.37 -20.25 17.74
C ASP A 493 3.59 -21.57 17.73
N VAL A 494 4.08 -22.60 18.44
CA VAL A 494 3.37 -23.88 18.61
C VAL A 494 2.03 -23.69 19.33
N GLU A 495 1.97 -22.85 20.37
CA GLU A 495 0.69 -22.56 21.05
C GLU A 495 -0.29 -21.85 20.14
N ILE A 496 0.16 -20.86 19.34
CA ILE A 496 -0.69 -20.18 18.36
C ILE A 496 -1.16 -21.15 17.28
N ALA A 497 -0.25 -21.94 16.71
CA ALA A 497 -0.58 -22.92 15.67
C ALA A 497 -1.60 -23.96 16.17
N ARG A 498 -1.51 -24.40 17.42
CA ARG A 498 -2.50 -25.31 18.03
C ARG A 498 -3.88 -24.68 18.14
N LYS A 499 -3.96 -23.38 18.47
CA LYS A 499 -5.23 -22.66 18.53
C LYS A 499 -5.84 -22.51 17.13
N ILE A 500 -5.04 -22.19 16.13
CA ILE A 500 -5.47 -22.15 14.74
C ILE A 500 -6.00 -23.53 14.30
N ALA A 501 -5.24 -24.59 14.58
CA ALA A 501 -5.65 -25.97 14.29
C ALA A 501 -6.99 -26.31 14.97
N TYR A 502 -7.17 -25.87 16.23
CA TYR A 502 -8.39 -26.10 16.99
C TYR A 502 -9.60 -25.51 16.28
N VAL A 503 -9.54 -24.25 15.87
CA VAL A 503 -10.65 -23.57 15.17
C VAL A 503 -10.91 -24.21 13.81
N ILE A 504 -9.88 -24.41 12.98
CA ILE A 504 -10.06 -24.98 11.62
C ILE A 504 -10.65 -26.39 11.65
N CYS A 505 -10.34 -27.18 12.70
CA CYS A 505 -10.89 -28.52 12.87
C CYS A 505 -12.26 -28.55 13.57
N GLY A 506 -12.82 -27.40 13.96
CA GLY A 506 -14.09 -27.32 14.69
C GLY A 506 -13.98 -27.74 16.16
N GLY A 507 -12.81 -27.56 16.78
CA GLY A 507 -12.59 -27.88 18.18
C GLY A 507 -12.41 -29.38 18.45
N ASP A 508 -12.67 -29.78 19.70
CA ASP A 508 -12.47 -31.15 20.19
C ASP A 508 -13.68 -32.06 19.90
N LEU A 509 -14.21 -32.01 18.67
CA LEU A 509 -15.30 -32.85 18.22
C LEU A 509 -14.80 -34.31 18.01
N THR A 510 -15.62 -35.29 18.42
CA THR A 510 -15.22 -36.70 18.39
C THR A 510 -15.06 -37.29 16.99
N SER A 511 -15.73 -36.70 16.01
CA SER A 511 -15.68 -37.10 14.59
C SER A 511 -15.93 -35.90 13.69
N ALA A 512 -15.64 -36.06 12.40
CA ALA A 512 -16.02 -35.09 11.37
C ALA A 512 -17.54 -34.87 11.41
N GLN A 513 -17.94 -33.59 11.34
CA GLN A 513 -19.36 -33.18 11.28
C GLN A 513 -19.50 -31.78 10.74
N LYS A 514 -20.73 -31.37 10.46
CA LYS A 514 -21.04 -30.01 9.99
C LYS A 514 -21.31 -29.10 11.18
N VAL A 515 -20.80 -27.88 11.09
CA VAL A 515 -20.95 -26.80 12.08
C VAL A 515 -21.33 -25.50 11.40
N GLY A 516 -21.83 -24.52 12.19
CA GLY A 516 -22.14 -23.18 11.72
C GLY A 516 -20.94 -22.24 11.78
N GLU A 517 -21.02 -21.12 11.04
CA GLU A 517 -19.99 -20.05 11.07
C GLU A 517 -19.85 -19.47 12.48
N GLN A 518 -20.98 -19.21 13.17
CA GLN A 518 -20.95 -18.65 14.52
C GLN A 518 -20.24 -19.60 15.51
N TYR A 519 -20.47 -20.91 15.40
CA TYR A 519 -19.76 -21.89 16.22
C TYR A 519 -18.23 -21.77 16.07
N LEU A 520 -17.74 -21.59 14.84
CA LEU A 520 -16.30 -21.42 14.57
C LEU A 520 -15.74 -20.09 15.10
N LEU A 521 -16.57 -19.05 15.20
CA LEU A 521 -16.18 -17.77 15.80
C LEU A 521 -16.15 -17.85 17.34
N ASP A 522 -17.02 -18.67 17.94
CA ASP A 522 -17.17 -18.81 19.40
C ASP A 522 -16.05 -19.65 20.03
N ILE A 523 -15.40 -20.55 19.27
CA ILE A 523 -14.33 -21.45 19.76
C ILE A 523 -12.95 -20.87 19.61
#